data_808c31c756a2e6b2025c4378ae070cf4
#
_entry.id   808c31c756a2e6b2025c4378ae070cf4
#
_cell.length_a   1.000
_cell.length_b   1.000
_cell.length_c   1.000
_cell.angle_alpha   90.00
_cell.angle_beta   90.00
_cell.angle_gamma   90.00
#
_symmetry.space_group_name_H-M   'P 1'
#
loop_
_entity.id
_entity.type
_entity.pdbx_description
1 polymer ?
#
loop_
_entity_poly.entity_id
_entity_poly.type
_entity_poly.pdbx_seq_one_letter_code
_entity_poly.pdbx_strand_id
1 'polypeptide(L)'
;MASTQVSNKSGSGWPRRGSQGQADASASNNGTQKYNNNQALTINRTINLYPLTNYTFGTKEPLFEKDPSVPSRFQRMREEFDRIGMRRSVEGVLLVHEHGLPHVLLLQLGTTFFKLPGGELNAGEDEVDGLKRLLSETLGRQDGVKQDWIVEDTIGNWWRPNFEPPQYPYIPPHITKPKEHKRLFLVQLHEKALFAVPKNYKLVAAPLFELYDNSQGYGPIISSLPQALCRFNFIYM
;
A
#
# COMPACT_ATOMS: atom_id res chain seq x y z
N MET A 1 -12.66 -32.14 60.36
CA MET A 1 -11.94 -30.96 59.86
C MET A 1 -10.95 -31.45 58.83
N ALA A 2 -11.30 -31.43 57.58
CA ALA A 2 -10.43 -31.94 56.50
C ALA A 2 -10.09 -30.77 55.61
N SER A 3 -8.78 -30.45 55.50
CA SER A 3 -8.22 -29.47 54.64
C SER A 3 -7.91 -30.09 53.28
N THR A 4 -8.56 -29.57 52.27
CA THR A 4 -8.30 -30.01 50.86
C THR A 4 -7.24 -29.09 50.25
N GLN A 5 -6.10 -29.67 49.92
CA GLN A 5 -5.04 -29.03 49.15
C GLN A 5 -5.44 -29.00 47.66
N VAL A 6 -5.39 -27.81 47.06
CA VAL A 6 -5.52 -27.65 45.63
C VAL A 6 -4.11 -27.62 45.01
N SER A 7 -3.80 -28.59 44.18
CA SER A 7 -2.55 -28.66 43.43
C SER A 7 -2.68 -27.84 42.14
N ASN A 8 -1.87 -26.82 42.00
CA ASN A 8 -1.64 -26.10 40.74
C ASN A 8 -0.81 -26.97 39.80
N LYS A 9 -1.36 -27.30 38.65
CA LYS A 9 -0.59 -27.78 37.48
C LYS A 9 -0.59 -26.72 36.40
N SER A 10 0.49 -25.97 36.32
CA SER A 10 0.85 -25.19 35.17
C SER A 10 1.46 -26.10 34.10
N GLY A 11 0.79 -26.22 32.98
CA GLY A 11 1.27 -26.98 31.84
C GLY A 11 1.17 -26.15 30.57
N SER A 12 2.19 -25.32 30.32
CA SER A 12 2.42 -24.72 29.01
C SER A 12 3.44 -25.58 28.26
N GLY A 13 3.01 -26.30 27.25
CA GLY A 13 3.91 -27.10 26.44
C GLY A 13 3.44 -27.14 25.00
N TRP A 14 4.19 -26.49 24.11
CA TRP A 14 4.08 -26.70 22.68
C TRP A 14 4.49 -28.13 22.33
N PRO A 15 3.84 -28.84 21.38
CA PRO A 15 4.19 -30.20 21.01
C PRO A 15 5.59 -30.26 20.41
N ARG A 16 6.50 -31.02 21.03
CA ARG A 16 7.81 -31.36 20.48
C ARG A 16 7.65 -32.44 19.43
N ARG A 17 8.21 -32.21 18.24
CA ARG A 17 8.34 -33.19 17.17
C ARG A 17 9.25 -34.32 17.66
N GLY A 18 8.72 -35.53 17.75
CA GLY A 18 9.48 -36.76 18.07
C GLY A 18 10.32 -37.21 16.88
N SER A 19 11.56 -37.55 17.18
CA SER A 19 12.49 -38.26 16.31
C SER A 19 12.16 -39.78 16.31
N GLN A 20 11.98 -40.37 15.13
CA GLN A 20 12.07 -41.82 14.87
C GLN A 20 12.71 -41.93 13.49
N GLY A 21 13.77 -42.61 13.30
CA GLY A 21 14.03 -44.03 13.55
C GLY A 21 14.35 -44.62 12.18
N GLN A 22 15.62 -45.00 11.97
CA GLN A 22 16.15 -45.63 10.75
C GLN A 22 15.39 -46.90 10.37
N ALA A 23 15.20 -47.13 9.07
CA ALA A 23 15.14 -48.45 8.47
C ALA A 23 15.62 -48.36 7.02
N ASP A 24 16.36 -49.42 6.64
CA ASP A 24 17.28 -49.56 5.53
C ASP A 24 16.66 -49.67 4.12
N ALA A 25 17.45 -49.21 3.20
CA ALA A 25 17.83 -49.68 1.85
C ALA A 25 16.84 -50.48 0.98
N SER A 26 16.54 -49.95 -0.19
CA SER A 26 16.90 -50.60 -1.48
C SER A 26 16.74 -49.64 -2.64
N ALA A 27 17.68 -49.73 -3.57
CA ALA A 27 17.89 -48.83 -4.71
C ALA A 27 16.81 -49.02 -5.78
N SER A 28 16.34 -47.90 -6.36
CA SER A 28 16.00 -47.85 -7.78
C SER A 28 16.24 -46.45 -8.31
N ASN A 29 17.10 -46.38 -9.31
CA ASN A 29 17.45 -45.24 -10.13
C ASN A 29 16.20 -44.74 -10.85
N ASN A 30 15.77 -43.49 -10.54
CA ASN A 30 15.02 -42.69 -11.47
C ASN A 30 15.34 -41.20 -11.22
N GLY A 31 15.70 -40.53 -12.29
CA GLY A 31 16.22 -39.16 -12.31
C GLY A 31 15.40 -38.15 -11.54
N THR A 32 15.85 -37.87 -10.36
CA THR A 32 15.33 -36.78 -9.55
C THR A 32 16.01 -35.48 -10.02
N GLN A 33 15.26 -34.67 -10.73
CA GLN A 33 15.62 -33.25 -10.85
C GLN A 33 15.82 -32.70 -9.44
N LYS A 34 17.05 -32.38 -9.10
CA LYS A 34 17.38 -31.63 -7.90
C LYS A 34 16.76 -30.25 -8.05
N TYR A 35 15.58 -30.08 -7.47
CA TYR A 35 15.09 -28.74 -7.16
C TYR A 35 16.11 -28.13 -6.21
N ASN A 36 16.85 -27.19 -6.71
CA ASN A 36 17.81 -26.40 -5.96
C ASN A 36 17.01 -25.47 -5.03
N ASN A 37 16.61 -25.97 -3.86
CA ASN A 37 15.75 -25.30 -2.89
C ASN A 37 16.51 -24.28 -2.04
N ASN A 38 17.60 -23.71 -2.55
CA ASN A 38 18.42 -22.69 -1.90
C ASN A 38 18.36 -21.33 -2.59
N GLN A 39 17.36 -21.05 -3.40
CA GLN A 39 16.96 -19.67 -3.57
C GLN A 39 16.13 -19.31 -2.34
N ALA A 40 16.83 -18.87 -1.28
CA ALA A 40 16.20 -18.04 -0.29
C ALA A 40 15.42 -16.97 -1.06
N LEU A 41 14.11 -16.90 -0.85
CA LEU A 41 13.24 -15.84 -1.35
C LEU A 41 13.60 -14.50 -0.67
N THR A 42 14.85 -14.09 -0.76
CA THR A 42 15.24 -12.72 -0.57
C THR A 42 14.84 -12.00 -1.86
N ILE A 43 13.57 -11.64 -1.92
CA ILE A 43 13.14 -10.63 -2.88
C ILE A 43 13.76 -9.32 -2.38
N ASN A 44 15.05 -9.14 -2.66
CA ASN A 44 15.74 -7.88 -2.46
C ASN A 44 15.23 -6.90 -3.54
N ARG A 45 14.05 -6.36 -3.29
CA ARG A 45 13.53 -5.26 -4.09
C ARG A 45 14.27 -4.00 -3.69
N THR A 46 15.09 -3.52 -4.60
CA THR A 46 15.85 -2.28 -4.45
C THR A 46 15.09 -1.14 -5.09
N ILE A 47 14.95 -0.04 -4.36
CA ILE A 47 14.29 1.19 -4.81
C ILE A 47 15.29 2.34 -4.69
N ASN A 48 15.49 3.06 -5.80
CA ASN A 48 16.31 4.25 -5.80
C ASN A 48 15.50 5.45 -5.29
N LEU A 49 15.98 6.09 -4.25
CA LEU A 49 15.44 7.33 -3.72
C LEU A 49 16.35 8.48 -4.12
N TYR A 50 15.77 9.48 -4.78
CA TYR A 50 16.48 10.69 -5.18
C TYR A 50 16.17 11.83 -4.20
N PRO A 51 17.06 12.81 -4.08
CA PRO A 51 16.84 13.96 -3.21
C PRO A 51 15.58 14.73 -3.58
N LEU A 52 14.84 15.22 -2.59
CA LEU A 52 13.66 16.08 -2.82
C LEU A 52 13.99 17.30 -3.69
N THR A 53 15.21 17.82 -3.57
CA THR A 53 15.71 18.96 -4.35
C THR A 53 15.84 18.70 -5.86
N ASN A 54 15.84 17.44 -6.28
CA ASN A 54 15.84 17.06 -7.69
C ASN A 54 14.50 17.32 -8.39
N TYR A 55 13.45 17.58 -7.63
CA TYR A 55 12.09 17.72 -8.14
C TYR A 55 11.66 19.17 -8.10
N THR A 56 11.02 19.60 -9.18
CA THR A 56 10.42 20.93 -9.29
C THR A 56 8.91 20.80 -9.18
N PHE A 57 8.29 21.67 -8.42
CA PHE A 57 6.85 21.68 -8.18
C PHE A 57 6.24 22.95 -8.79
N GLY A 58 5.48 22.76 -9.88
CA GLY A 58 4.65 23.77 -10.48
C GLY A 58 3.23 23.73 -9.92
N THR A 59 2.40 24.68 -10.35
CA THR A 59 0.99 24.73 -9.99
C THR A 59 0.12 24.57 -11.23
N LYS A 60 -1.07 23.98 -11.06
CA LYS A 60 -2.09 23.88 -12.11
C LYS A 60 -3.49 24.16 -11.55
N GLU A 61 -4.48 24.19 -12.44
CA GLU A 61 -5.84 24.46 -12.04
C GLU A 61 -6.33 23.54 -10.93
N PRO A 62 -7.25 23.99 -10.06
CA PRO A 62 -7.76 23.18 -8.96
C PRO A 62 -8.40 21.87 -9.45
N LEU A 63 -8.14 20.80 -8.73
CA LEU A 63 -8.76 19.50 -8.96
C LEU A 63 -9.75 19.22 -7.83
N PHE A 64 -11.04 19.31 -8.15
CA PHE A 64 -12.10 19.10 -7.17
C PHE A 64 -12.47 17.62 -7.03
N GLU A 65 -12.82 17.24 -5.81
CA GLU A 65 -13.39 15.92 -5.55
C GLU A 65 -14.76 15.78 -6.25
N LYS A 66 -15.06 14.56 -6.70
CA LYS A 66 -16.37 14.28 -7.36
C LYS A 66 -17.57 14.49 -6.45
N ASP A 67 -17.36 14.29 -5.15
CA ASP A 67 -18.41 14.34 -4.15
C ASP A 67 -18.20 15.51 -3.20
N PRO A 68 -19.25 16.32 -2.93
CA PRO A 68 -19.13 17.49 -2.06
C PRO A 68 -19.04 17.13 -0.58
N SER A 69 -19.35 15.90 -0.21
CA SER A 69 -19.32 15.44 1.18
C SER A 69 -19.10 13.92 1.30
N VAL A 70 -18.73 13.47 2.50
CA VAL A 70 -18.60 12.04 2.80
C VAL A 70 -19.92 11.27 2.61
N PRO A 71 -21.09 11.76 3.10
CA PRO A 71 -22.36 11.10 2.82
C PRO A 71 -22.66 10.98 1.32
N SER A 72 -22.45 12.04 0.54
CA SER A 72 -22.67 12.01 -0.92
C SER A 72 -21.78 10.96 -1.60
N ARG A 73 -20.53 10.83 -1.16
CA ARG A 73 -19.62 9.81 -1.66
C ARG A 73 -20.12 8.39 -1.41
N PHE A 74 -20.65 8.11 -0.22
CA PHE A 74 -21.19 6.79 0.09
C PHE A 74 -22.54 6.53 -0.61
N GLN A 75 -23.34 7.56 -0.81
CA GLN A 75 -24.55 7.44 -1.61
C GLN A 75 -24.20 7.07 -3.06
N ARG A 76 -23.31 7.80 -3.70
CA ARG A 76 -22.83 7.48 -5.05
C ARG A 76 -22.19 6.07 -5.11
N MET A 77 -21.38 5.71 -4.10
CA MET A 77 -20.78 4.37 -4.04
C MET A 77 -21.84 3.27 -3.98
N ARG A 78 -22.94 3.49 -3.25
CA ARG A 78 -24.06 2.53 -3.17
C ARG A 78 -24.76 2.37 -4.53
N GLU A 79 -25.04 3.48 -5.19
CA GLU A 79 -25.69 3.49 -6.52
C GLU A 79 -24.80 2.83 -7.59
N GLU A 80 -23.49 3.08 -7.54
CA GLU A 80 -22.53 2.42 -8.44
C GLU A 80 -22.39 0.93 -8.13
N PHE A 81 -22.41 0.54 -6.86
CA PHE A 81 -22.29 -0.86 -6.45
C PHE A 81 -23.45 -1.71 -7.01
N ASP A 82 -24.64 -1.18 -7.07
CA ASP A 82 -25.81 -1.86 -7.63
C ASP A 82 -25.70 -2.06 -9.15
N ARG A 83 -24.94 -1.19 -9.84
CA ARG A 83 -24.78 -1.25 -11.30
C ARG A 83 -23.54 -2.01 -11.76
N ILE A 84 -22.41 -1.76 -11.13
CA ILE A 84 -21.09 -2.25 -11.58
C ILE A 84 -20.36 -3.07 -10.53
N GLY A 85 -20.92 -3.22 -9.32
CA GLY A 85 -20.30 -3.97 -8.24
C GLY A 85 -19.26 -3.17 -7.45
N MET A 86 -18.33 -3.89 -6.84
CA MET A 86 -17.32 -3.33 -5.95
C MET A 86 -16.47 -2.26 -6.63
N ARG A 87 -16.35 -1.09 -5.98
CA ARG A 87 -15.44 -0.03 -6.42
C ARG A 87 -13.99 -0.50 -6.37
N ARG A 88 -13.25 -0.19 -7.41
CA ARG A 88 -11.81 -0.42 -7.49
C ARG A 88 -11.09 0.91 -7.44
N SER A 89 -10.14 1.05 -6.53
CA SER A 89 -9.34 2.27 -6.34
C SER A 89 -7.86 1.93 -6.30
N VAL A 90 -7.03 2.82 -6.81
CA VAL A 90 -5.58 2.66 -6.82
C VAL A 90 -4.93 3.94 -6.30
N GLU A 91 -3.86 3.79 -5.53
CA GLU A 91 -3.06 4.91 -5.03
C GLU A 91 -1.57 4.61 -5.21
N GLY A 92 -0.80 5.64 -5.57
CA GLY A 92 0.63 5.56 -5.76
C GLY A 92 1.40 6.07 -4.55
N VAL A 93 2.40 5.32 -4.13
CA VAL A 93 3.35 5.73 -3.11
C VAL A 93 4.62 6.17 -3.80
N LEU A 94 4.89 7.48 -3.76
CA LEU A 94 6.03 8.14 -4.35
C LEU A 94 7.02 8.46 -3.23
N LEU A 95 8.25 7.97 -3.37
CA LEU A 95 9.29 8.11 -2.36
C LEU A 95 10.41 9.02 -2.86
N VAL A 96 10.86 9.88 -1.97
CA VAL A 96 12.04 10.73 -2.12
C VAL A 96 12.87 10.63 -0.84
N HIS A 97 14.05 11.23 -0.81
CA HIS A 97 14.77 11.40 0.45
C HIS A 97 15.15 12.86 0.71
N GLU A 98 15.32 13.19 1.96
CA GLU A 98 15.93 14.43 2.42
C GLU A 98 16.96 14.08 3.49
N HIS A 99 18.20 14.48 3.29
CA HIS A 99 19.33 14.15 4.18
C HIS A 99 19.48 12.65 4.50
N GLY A 100 19.21 11.78 3.50
CA GLY A 100 19.28 10.33 3.70
C GLY A 100 18.11 9.71 4.47
N LEU A 101 17.05 10.48 4.73
CA LEU A 101 15.81 10.00 5.34
C LEU A 101 14.72 9.83 4.29
N PRO A 102 14.04 8.67 4.23
CA PRO A 102 12.97 8.44 3.25
C PRO A 102 11.71 9.22 3.60
N HIS A 103 11.12 9.84 2.60
CA HIS A 103 9.89 10.62 2.70
C HIS A 103 8.87 10.12 1.67
N VAL A 104 7.59 10.16 2.04
CA VAL A 104 6.46 9.91 1.14
C VAL A 104 5.88 11.24 0.68
N LEU A 105 5.63 11.37 -0.62
CA LEU A 105 4.92 12.53 -1.16
C LEU A 105 3.42 12.36 -0.95
N LEU A 106 2.82 13.30 -0.23
CA LEU A 106 1.40 13.33 0.10
C LEU A 106 0.73 14.59 -0.43
N LEU A 107 -0.51 14.45 -0.86
CA LEU A 107 -1.37 15.59 -1.17
C LEU A 107 -2.10 16.02 0.10
N GLN A 108 -1.94 17.28 0.47
CA GLN A 108 -2.62 17.89 1.61
C GLN A 108 -3.75 18.80 1.11
N LEU A 109 -4.94 18.59 1.60
CA LEU A 109 -6.11 19.43 1.42
C LEU A 109 -6.46 20.12 2.74
N GLY A 110 -6.52 21.44 2.75
CA GLY A 110 -6.66 22.20 3.99
C GLY A 110 -5.45 22.03 4.90
N THR A 111 -5.69 21.84 6.20
CA THR A 111 -4.61 21.75 7.21
C THR A 111 -4.36 20.33 7.73
N THR A 112 -5.37 19.46 7.69
CA THR A 112 -5.33 18.18 8.40
C THR A 112 -5.62 16.97 7.54
N PHE A 113 -6.04 17.15 6.30
CA PHE A 113 -6.39 16.03 5.43
C PHE A 113 -5.25 15.71 4.46
N PHE A 114 -4.72 14.50 4.58
CA PHE A 114 -3.67 13.96 3.73
C PHE A 114 -4.17 12.78 2.92
N LYS A 115 -3.74 12.68 1.68
CA LYS A 115 -4.02 11.53 0.82
C LYS A 115 -2.85 11.19 -0.09
N LEU A 116 -2.76 9.93 -0.48
CA LEU A 116 -1.89 9.49 -1.57
C LEU A 116 -2.49 9.92 -2.92
N PRO A 117 -1.65 10.23 -3.92
CA PRO A 117 -2.13 10.47 -5.27
C PRO A 117 -2.71 9.19 -5.87
N GLY A 118 -3.86 9.30 -6.51
CA GLY A 118 -4.60 8.19 -7.08
C GLY A 118 -6.09 8.46 -7.07
N GLY A 119 -6.90 7.43 -7.19
CA GLY A 119 -8.35 7.55 -7.21
C GLY A 119 -9.09 6.30 -7.67
N GLU A 120 -10.30 6.49 -8.15
CA GLU A 120 -11.19 5.44 -8.60
C GLU A 120 -10.86 5.03 -10.04
N LEU A 121 -10.85 3.72 -10.29
CA LEU A 121 -10.72 3.15 -11.64
C LEU A 121 -12.03 3.21 -12.40
N ASN A 122 -11.94 3.34 -13.70
CA ASN A 122 -13.09 3.13 -14.58
C ASN A 122 -13.46 1.64 -14.62
N ALA A 123 -14.69 1.33 -15.04
CA ALA A 123 -15.14 -0.05 -15.20
C ALA A 123 -14.26 -0.78 -16.22
N GLY A 124 -13.69 -1.93 -15.82
CA GLY A 124 -12.82 -2.75 -16.67
C GLY A 124 -11.40 -2.20 -16.89
N GLU A 125 -11.05 -1.04 -16.31
CA GLU A 125 -9.72 -0.45 -16.45
C GLU A 125 -8.67 -1.30 -15.75
N ASP A 126 -7.49 -1.47 -16.37
CA ASP A 126 -6.35 -2.08 -15.72
C ASP A 126 -5.83 -1.19 -14.58
N GLU A 127 -5.32 -1.82 -13.52
CA GLU A 127 -4.93 -1.10 -12.30
C GLU A 127 -3.69 -0.23 -12.51
N VAL A 128 -2.70 -0.73 -13.27
CA VAL A 128 -1.48 0.00 -13.54
C VAL A 128 -1.73 1.16 -14.52
N ASP A 129 -2.51 0.90 -15.58
CA ASP A 129 -2.86 1.92 -16.55
C ASP A 129 -3.74 3.01 -15.93
N GLY A 130 -4.71 2.61 -15.09
CA GLY A 130 -5.54 3.52 -14.34
C GLY A 130 -4.75 4.38 -13.34
N LEU A 131 -3.78 3.77 -12.64
CA LEU A 131 -2.89 4.53 -11.77
C LEU A 131 -2.06 5.55 -12.55
N LYS A 132 -1.47 5.18 -13.68
CA LYS A 132 -0.69 6.09 -14.53
C LYS A 132 -1.55 7.26 -15.02
N ARG A 133 -2.80 6.99 -15.42
CA ARG A 133 -3.77 8.03 -15.79
C ARG A 133 -4.05 8.98 -14.63
N LEU A 134 -4.37 8.45 -13.46
CA LEU A 134 -4.69 9.23 -12.25
C LEU A 134 -3.50 10.05 -11.76
N LEU A 135 -2.29 9.50 -11.80
CA LEU A 135 -1.07 10.23 -11.47
C LEU A 135 -0.83 11.39 -12.46
N SER A 136 -1.07 11.15 -13.75
CA SER A 136 -0.94 12.19 -14.77
C SER A 136 -2.00 13.30 -14.61
N GLU A 137 -3.23 12.95 -14.28
CA GLU A 137 -4.31 13.90 -13.97
C GLU A 137 -3.97 14.74 -12.74
N THR A 138 -3.42 14.12 -11.69
CA THR A 138 -3.17 14.76 -10.39
C THR A 138 -1.87 15.54 -10.35
N LEU A 139 -0.76 14.96 -10.84
CA LEU A 139 0.60 15.49 -10.72
C LEU A 139 1.29 15.72 -12.07
N GLY A 140 0.66 15.32 -13.16
CA GLY A 140 1.24 15.45 -14.50
C GLY A 140 1.36 16.90 -14.96
N ARG A 141 2.34 17.12 -15.81
CA ARG A 141 2.64 18.42 -16.43
C ARG A 141 1.52 18.85 -17.39
N GLN A 142 1.37 20.15 -17.55
CA GLN A 142 0.39 20.75 -18.48
C GLN A 142 1.00 21.25 -19.79
N ASP A 143 2.31 21.14 -19.95
CA ASP A 143 3.06 21.61 -21.14
C ASP A 143 3.07 20.61 -22.31
N GLY A 144 2.25 19.55 -22.24
CA GLY A 144 2.15 18.53 -23.28
C GLY A 144 3.25 17.46 -23.26
N VAL A 145 4.24 17.59 -22.39
CA VAL A 145 5.26 16.56 -22.18
C VAL A 145 4.63 15.40 -21.40
N LYS A 146 4.57 14.23 -21.99
CA LYS A 146 4.11 13.02 -21.31
C LYS A 146 5.14 12.61 -20.26
N GLN A 147 4.67 12.49 -19.04
CA GLN A 147 5.44 11.92 -17.94
C GLN A 147 5.21 10.41 -17.91
N ASP A 148 6.29 9.64 -17.93
CA ASP A 148 6.19 8.19 -17.75
C ASP A 148 6.21 7.87 -16.25
N TRP A 149 5.29 7.00 -15.83
CA TRP A 149 5.17 6.53 -14.47
C TRP A 149 5.61 5.06 -14.40
N ILE A 150 6.67 4.80 -13.64
CA ILE A 150 7.20 3.44 -13.46
C ILE A 150 6.54 2.84 -12.23
N VAL A 151 5.54 1.98 -12.44
CA VAL A 151 4.85 1.26 -11.37
C VAL A 151 5.58 -0.05 -11.13
N GLU A 152 6.17 -0.20 -9.96
CA GLU A 152 7.04 -1.33 -9.64
C GLU A 152 6.30 -2.48 -8.97
N ASP A 153 5.67 -2.25 -7.83
CA ASP A 153 5.15 -3.33 -7.00
C ASP A 153 3.89 -2.93 -6.25
N THR A 154 3.06 -3.90 -5.96
CA THR A 154 1.94 -3.74 -5.02
C THR A 154 2.46 -3.79 -3.60
N ILE A 155 2.20 -2.75 -2.81
CA ILE A 155 2.65 -2.65 -1.42
C ILE A 155 1.55 -2.89 -0.40
N GLY A 156 0.29 -2.80 -0.80
CA GLY A 156 -0.82 -3.05 0.10
C GLY A 156 -2.15 -3.18 -0.59
N ASN A 157 -3.06 -3.86 0.08
CA ASN A 157 -4.46 -4.00 -0.31
C ASN A 157 -5.33 -3.62 0.87
N TRP A 158 -6.38 -2.84 0.62
CA TRP A 158 -7.33 -2.40 1.63
C TRP A 158 -8.75 -2.60 1.14
N TRP A 159 -9.61 -3.10 1.99
CA TRP A 159 -11.02 -3.33 1.68
C TRP A 159 -11.93 -2.53 2.58
N ARG A 160 -12.98 -1.99 1.99
CA ARG A 160 -14.09 -1.35 2.69
C ARG A 160 -15.26 -2.34 2.74
N PRO A 161 -15.58 -2.88 3.92
CA PRO A 161 -16.63 -3.90 4.02
C PRO A 161 -18.05 -3.34 3.81
N ASN A 162 -18.32 -2.11 4.29
CA ASN A 162 -19.61 -1.47 4.25
C ASN A 162 -19.52 -0.08 3.58
N PHE A 163 -20.67 0.57 3.35
CA PHE A 163 -20.70 1.97 2.87
C PHE A 163 -20.44 2.95 4.02
N GLU A 164 -19.27 2.79 4.65
CA GLU A 164 -18.82 3.51 5.84
C GLU A 164 -17.32 3.81 5.73
N PRO A 165 -16.80 4.78 6.52
CA PRO A 165 -15.39 5.17 6.43
C PRO A 165 -14.36 4.06 6.70
N PRO A 166 -14.56 3.09 7.60
CA PRO A 166 -13.53 2.11 7.95
C PRO A 166 -13.07 1.25 6.76
N GLN A 167 -11.76 1.07 6.66
CA GLN A 167 -11.10 0.17 5.72
C GLN A 167 -10.11 -0.72 6.46
N TYR A 168 -9.88 -1.93 5.95
CA TYR A 168 -9.04 -2.94 6.58
C TYR A 168 -8.08 -3.55 5.57
N PRO A 169 -6.86 -3.95 5.96
CA PRO A 169 -5.90 -4.62 5.08
C PRO A 169 -6.25 -6.09 4.81
N TYR A 170 -7.46 -6.48 5.13
CA TYR A 170 -8.04 -7.81 4.90
C TYR A 170 -9.56 -7.70 4.71
N ILE A 171 -10.17 -8.75 4.18
CA ILE A 171 -11.63 -8.87 4.12
C ILE A 171 -12.10 -9.53 5.42
N PRO A 172 -12.92 -8.87 6.25
CA PRO A 172 -13.48 -9.49 7.45
C PRO A 172 -14.25 -10.79 7.10
N PRO A 173 -14.11 -11.87 7.89
CA PRO A 173 -14.64 -13.20 7.52
C PRO A 173 -16.15 -13.28 7.22
N HIS A 174 -16.94 -12.39 7.84
CA HIS A 174 -18.38 -12.32 7.63
C HIS A 174 -18.81 -11.49 6.41
N ILE A 175 -17.85 -10.85 5.73
CA ILE A 175 -18.11 -10.01 4.55
C ILE A 175 -17.88 -10.82 3.28
N THR A 176 -18.95 -11.03 2.53
CA THR A 176 -18.91 -11.74 1.23
C THR A 176 -18.82 -10.80 0.04
N LYS A 177 -19.28 -9.55 0.18
CA LYS A 177 -19.33 -8.54 -0.87
C LYS A 177 -18.75 -7.21 -0.35
N PRO A 178 -17.42 -7.05 -0.27
CA PRO A 178 -16.84 -5.76 0.07
C PRO A 178 -17.25 -4.68 -0.91
N LYS A 179 -17.28 -3.44 -0.47
CA LYS A 179 -17.80 -2.29 -1.24
C LYS A 179 -16.72 -1.57 -2.04
N GLU A 180 -15.49 -1.62 -1.56
CA GLU A 180 -14.33 -1.05 -2.25
C GLU A 180 -13.11 -1.95 -2.00
N HIS A 181 -12.30 -2.11 -3.02
CA HIS A 181 -10.94 -2.63 -2.96
C HIS A 181 -9.98 -1.54 -3.42
N LYS A 182 -9.10 -1.14 -2.53
CA LYS A 182 -8.05 -0.17 -2.78
C LYS A 182 -6.70 -0.87 -2.81
N ARG A 183 -5.93 -0.65 -3.86
CA ARG A 183 -4.58 -1.20 -4.00
C ARG A 183 -3.55 -0.09 -3.99
N LEU A 184 -2.48 -0.28 -3.23
CA LEU A 184 -1.35 0.64 -3.15
C LEU A 184 -0.20 0.11 -3.97
N PHE A 185 0.36 0.97 -4.81
CA PHE A 185 1.51 0.65 -5.64
C PHE A 185 2.71 1.52 -5.29
N LEU A 186 3.90 0.92 -5.33
CA LEU A 186 5.13 1.67 -5.29
C LEU A 186 5.43 2.21 -6.68
N VAL A 187 5.70 3.50 -6.76
CA VAL A 187 6.05 4.21 -8.00
C VAL A 187 7.50 4.65 -7.91
N GLN A 188 8.35 4.09 -8.78
CA GLN A 188 9.74 4.51 -8.90
C GLN A 188 9.78 5.87 -9.61
N LEU A 189 10.27 6.88 -8.93
CA LEU A 189 10.48 8.20 -9.53
C LEU A 189 11.77 8.22 -10.36
N HIS A 190 11.75 9.02 -11.43
CA HIS A 190 12.96 9.34 -12.18
C HIS A 190 13.87 10.25 -11.34
N GLU A 191 15.16 10.30 -11.71
CA GLU A 191 16.14 11.15 -11.03
C GLU A 191 15.69 12.60 -10.91
N LYS A 192 15.03 13.11 -11.94
CA LYS A 192 14.49 14.47 -11.98
C LYS A 192 13.08 14.46 -12.57
N ALA A 193 12.20 15.23 -12.00
CA ALA A 193 10.86 15.42 -12.55
C ALA A 193 10.30 16.80 -12.19
N LEU A 194 9.37 17.26 -13.03
CA LEU A 194 8.50 18.41 -12.74
C LEU A 194 7.11 17.86 -12.46
N PHE A 195 6.59 18.17 -11.29
CA PHE A 195 5.20 17.87 -10.92
C PHE A 195 4.38 19.16 -10.97
N ALA A 196 3.17 19.08 -11.55
CA ALA A 196 2.20 20.16 -11.50
C ALA A 196 1.14 19.84 -10.44
N VAL A 197 1.16 20.58 -9.35
CA VAL A 197 0.27 20.38 -8.19
C VAL A 197 -0.98 21.24 -8.35
N PRO A 198 -2.20 20.69 -8.21
CA PRO A 198 -3.42 21.48 -8.25
C PRO A 198 -3.43 22.56 -7.15
N LYS A 199 -3.88 23.77 -7.46
CA LYS A 199 -3.84 24.94 -6.55
C LYS A 199 -4.56 24.73 -5.21
N ASN A 200 -5.54 23.83 -5.17
CA ASN A 200 -6.28 23.49 -3.94
C ASN A 200 -5.59 22.44 -3.08
N TYR A 201 -4.47 21.88 -3.53
CA TYR A 201 -3.63 20.96 -2.76
C TYR A 201 -2.25 21.53 -2.49
N LYS A 202 -1.63 21.06 -1.43
CA LYS A 202 -0.18 21.18 -1.22
C LYS A 202 0.43 19.79 -1.38
N LEU A 203 1.58 19.70 -2.03
CA LEU A 203 2.37 18.49 -2.03
C LEU A 203 3.39 18.60 -0.89
N VAL A 204 3.33 17.66 0.04
CA VAL A 204 4.20 17.62 1.21
C VAL A 204 5.02 16.33 1.21
N ALA A 205 6.26 16.41 1.64
CA ALA A 205 7.12 15.27 1.87
C ALA A 205 7.09 14.92 3.35
N ALA A 206 6.47 13.80 3.70
CA ALA A 206 6.35 13.34 5.07
C ALA A 206 7.40 12.25 5.34
N PRO A 207 8.29 12.39 6.35
CA PRO A 207 9.26 11.38 6.67
C PRO A 207 8.58 10.11 7.21
N LEU A 208 9.10 8.94 6.85
CA LEU A 208 8.48 7.67 7.24
C LEU A 208 8.34 7.52 8.76
N PHE A 209 9.28 8.03 9.53
CA PHE A 209 9.21 7.94 10.99
C PHE A 209 8.04 8.74 11.59
N GLU A 210 7.61 9.83 10.92
CA GLU A 210 6.44 10.62 11.34
C GLU A 210 5.13 9.87 11.08
N LEU A 211 5.09 9.06 10.03
CA LEU A 211 3.90 8.28 9.66
C LEU A 211 3.69 7.07 10.56
N TYR A 212 4.77 6.55 11.15
CA TYR A 212 4.74 5.34 11.96
C TYR A 212 3.79 5.50 13.14
N ASP A 213 2.83 4.58 13.26
CA ASP A 213 1.82 4.54 14.33
C ASP A 213 1.06 5.87 14.53
N ASN A 214 0.89 6.64 13.45
CA ASN A 214 0.24 7.95 13.47
C ASN A 214 -1.08 7.95 12.69
N SER A 215 -1.97 7.03 13.01
CA SER A 215 -3.27 6.93 12.33
C SER A 215 -4.21 8.11 12.65
N GLN A 216 -4.02 8.79 13.77
CA GLN A 216 -4.79 9.98 14.10
C GLN A 216 -4.45 11.17 13.18
N GLY A 217 -3.17 11.32 12.80
CA GLY A 217 -2.73 12.40 11.94
C GLY A 217 -2.92 12.11 10.44
N TYR A 218 -2.69 10.87 10.02
CA TYR A 218 -2.61 10.51 8.59
C TYR A 218 -3.63 9.47 8.14
N GLY A 219 -4.35 8.87 9.05
CA GLY A 219 -5.25 7.74 8.78
C GLY A 219 -4.53 6.39 8.73
N PRO A 220 -5.30 5.28 8.74
CA PRO A 220 -4.74 3.93 8.89
C PRO A 220 -3.89 3.49 7.70
N ILE A 221 -4.22 3.91 6.48
CA ILE A 221 -3.52 3.51 5.26
C ILE A 221 -2.13 4.15 5.21
N ILE A 222 -2.04 5.47 5.37
CA ILE A 222 -0.76 6.19 5.31
C ILE A 222 0.13 5.80 6.48
N SER A 223 -0.42 5.67 7.69
CA SER A 223 0.36 5.26 8.87
C SER A 223 0.88 3.83 8.82
N SER A 224 0.34 2.98 7.94
CA SER A 224 0.83 1.61 7.70
C SER A 224 2.01 1.54 6.72
N LEU A 225 2.31 2.62 6.00
CA LEU A 225 3.35 2.63 4.96
C LEU A 225 4.74 2.25 5.47
N PRO A 226 5.21 2.69 6.66
CA PRO A 226 6.50 2.27 7.17
C PRO A 226 6.64 0.74 7.27
N GLN A 227 5.60 0.05 7.76
CA GLN A 227 5.60 -1.41 7.84
C GLN A 227 5.49 -2.07 6.46
N ALA A 228 4.68 -1.51 5.56
CA ALA A 228 4.52 -2.03 4.21
C ALA A 228 5.80 -1.88 3.37
N LEU A 229 6.59 -0.85 3.64
CA LEU A 229 7.82 -0.52 2.91
C LEU A 229 9.09 -1.17 3.50
N CYS A 230 9.03 -1.77 4.69
CA CYS A 230 10.20 -2.33 5.37
C CYS A 230 10.87 -3.50 4.61
N ARG A 231 10.19 -4.10 3.64
CA ARG A 231 10.72 -5.17 2.78
C ARG A 231 11.56 -4.69 1.60
N PHE A 232 11.64 -3.38 1.38
CA PHE A 232 12.42 -2.80 0.30
C PHE A 232 13.76 -2.28 0.79
N ASN A 233 14.79 -2.44 -0.04
CA ASN A 233 16.09 -1.83 0.16
C ASN A 233 16.11 -0.46 -0.51
N PHE A 234 16.26 0.60 0.25
CA PHE A 234 16.39 1.95 -0.29
C PHE A 234 17.85 2.28 -0.60
N ILE A 235 18.11 2.69 -1.83
CA ILE A 235 19.39 3.24 -2.23
C ILE A 235 19.22 4.75 -2.35
N TYR A 236 19.98 5.47 -1.55
CA TYR A 236 20.00 6.94 -1.54
C TYR A 236 21.02 7.42 -2.57
N MET A 237 20.51 8.09 -3.61
CA MET A 237 21.30 8.54 -4.79
C MET A 237 21.78 9.98 -4.59
#